data_9424ba12162c77b5d2d1ecff2c10fba8
#
_entry.id   9424ba12162c77b5d2d1ecff2c10fba8
#
_cell.length_a   1.000
_cell.length_b   1.000
_cell.length_c   1.000
_cell.angle_alpha   90.00
_cell.angle_beta   90.00
_cell.angle_gamma   90.00
#
_symmetry.space_group_name_H-M   'P 1'
#
loop_
_entity.id
_entity.type
_entity.pdbx_description
1 polymer ?
#
loop_
_entity_poly.entity_id
_entity_poly.type
_entity_poly.pdbx_seq_one_letter_code
_entity_poly.pdbx_strand_id
1 'polypeptide(L)'
;MMIIWQEDVETRRALLYSEVEELFKDHEGRTHLVLDKQIFVNATDKDDKEIESLKKAITELTFDHPCWGEKMPNACVPLELEIAEMVAAGKQILRLVELEELNSISKVSVLDVEQLNDFLHFQHSLGKLIYFDTLQLRDHVIINPLLMVEVMRSFVTDIGFWPKRKELQQTFRRMSESGIIRREDLYQIWKQKDFRAVLPYKEFIFNILIHLDILAEQRRYDIATGSRLPVDNFFVPCMVTQRNTTSFMNTECTPERAICLAFVFKGTVIPPALPNRLISACLSMWTLKQYEGRKLLFSGFIVVSFDKAHDVVVCVEGNKILLYIVHKTSAGLIVPDIATGVKECLVTTMERISDFYQSTIDVKRSQQSPFHIEYSCSNLKCFISKEEALQTKEWVCDEHKQTHGAGHFAVWNQDKEKEQEQCEQNCQGLRDDALNQIPSDVELQRFSSGCDESTIQKLAIHLGMTLKEWEKLVTDYRWIDIVKYRILVNWREKNSGRFSNLAKALTDMDVSTHTLCQ
;
A
#
# COMPACT_ATOMS: atom_id res chain seq x y z
N MET A 1 -40.35 -13.42 -32.79
CA MET A 1 -39.81 -13.48 -31.43
C MET A 1 -38.29 -13.21 -31.38
N MET A 2 -37.46 -13.68 -32.32
CA MET A 2 -36.02 -13.38 -32.39
C MET A 2 -35.67 -11.89 -32.67
N ILE A 3 -36.48 -11.18 -33.46
CA ILE A 3 -36.22 -9.78 -33.84
C ILE A 3 -36.39 -8.82 -32.65
N ILE A 4 -37.33 -9.08 -31.75
CA ILE A 4 -37.58 -8.25 -30.55
C ILE A 4 -36.40 -8.30 -29.57
N TRP A 5 -35.68 -9.42 -29.49
CA TRP A 5 -34.50 -9.56 -28.64
C TRP A 5 -33.27 -8.83 -29.19
N GLN A 6 -33.17 -8.68 -30.50
CA GLN A 6 -32.04 -8.03 -31.15
C GLN A 6 -32.10 -6.51 -31.04
N GLU A 7 -33.31 -5.93 -31.21
CA GLU A 7 -33.53 -4.50 -30.94
C GLU A 7 -33.29 -4.14 -29.47
N ASP A 8 -33.72 -4.99 -28.54
CA ASP A 8 -33.48 -4.75 -27.10
C ASP A 8 -31.96 -4.77 -26.74
N VAL A 9 -31.19 -5.63 -27.38
CA VAL A 9 -29.71 -5.72 -27.14
C VAL A 9 -29.00 -4.47 -27.67
N GLU A 10 -29.29 -4.02 -28.87
CA GLU A 10 -28.67 -2.82 -29.46
C GLU A 10 -29.07 -1.55 -28.67
N THR A 11 -30.32 -1.46 -28.26
CA THR A 11 -30.78 -0.36 -27.41
C THR A 11 -30.09 -0.34 -26.07
N ARG A 12 -29.88 -1.51 -25.46
CA ARG A 12 -29.13 -1.63 -24.18
C ARG A 12 -27.66 -1.29 -24.34
N ARG A 13 -27.04 -1.69 -25.44
CA ARG A 13 -25.64 -1.34 -25.75
C ARG A 13 -25.48 0.17 -25.88
N ALA A 14 -26.38 0.83 -26.66
CA ALA A 14 -26.36 2.27 -26.83
C ALA A 14 -26.57 3.01 -25.50
N LEU A 15 -27.51 2.54 -24.67
CA LEU A 15 -27.78 3.11 -23.35
C LEU A 15 -26.56 2.98 -22.43
N LEU A 16 -25.98 1.79 -22.32
CA LEU A 16 -24.78 1.55 -21.51
C LEU A 16 -23.62 2.44 -21.94
N TYR A 17 -23.43 2.60 -23.25
CA TYR A 17 -22.39 3.43 -23.79
C TYR A 17 -22.59 4.91 -23.44
N SER A 18 -23.82 5.40 -23.58
CA SER A 18 -24.19 6.76 -23.16
C SER A 18 -23.99 7.00 -21.67
N GLU A 19 -24.32 6.01 -20.83
CA GLU A 19 -24.09 6.08 -19.39
C GLU A 19 -22.58 6.14 -19.06
N VAL A 20 -21.75 5.35 -19.75
CA VAL A 20 -20.29 5.40 -19.59
C VAL A 20 -19.72 6.75 -20.04
N GLU A 21 -20.17 7.27 -21.20
CA GLU A 21 -19.73 8.60 -21.66
C GLU A 21 -20.09 9.71 -20.68
N GLU A 22 -21.29 9.72 -20.15
CA GLU A 22 -21.73 10.73 -19.17
C GLU A 22 -20.98 10.59 -17.84
N LEU A 23 -20.77 9.35 -17.36
CA LEU A 23 -20.04 9.07 -16.12
C LEU A 23 -18.60 9.58 -16.17
N PHE A 24 -17.95 9.46 -17.33
CA PHE A 24 -16.54 9.84 -17.50
C PHE A 24 -16.36 11.21 -18.17
N LYS A 25 -17.42 11.97 -18.42
CA LYS A 25 -17.38 13.24 -19.15
C LYS A 25 -16.37 14.23 -18.59
N ASP A 26 -16.38 14.39 -17.27
CA ASP A 26 -15.51 15.32 -16.54
C ASP A 26 -14.40 14.61 -15.76
N HIS A 27 -14.18 13.31 -16.01
CA HIS A 27 -13.17 12.51 -15.30
C HIS A 27 -11.79 12.72 -15.92
N GLU A 28 -10.76 12.96 -15.11
CA GLU A 28 -9.38 13.16 -15.57
C GLU A 28 -8.84 11.99 -16.42
N GLY A 29 -9.29 10.76 -16.13
CA GLY A 29 -8.94 9.55 -16.88
C GLY A 29 -9.65 9.38 -18.23
N ARG A 30 -10.54 10.34 -18.64
CA ARG A 30 -11.25 10.23 -19.93
C ARG A 30 -10.33 10.09 -21.12
N THR A 31 -9.18 10.74 -21.09
CA THR A 31 -8.18 10.67 -22.17
C THR A 31 -7.55 9.28 -22.34
N HIS A 32 -7.69 8.41 -21.34
CA HIS A 32 -7.20 7.02 -21.37
C HIS A 32 -8.30 6.02 -21.77
N LEU A 33 -9.53 6.47 -21.96
CA LEU A 33 -10.64 5.62 -22.38
C LEU A 33 -10.79 5.66 -23.91
N VAL A 34 -10.80 4.49 -24.51
CA VAL A 34 -11.08 4.32 -25.94
C VAL A 34 -12.58 4.18 -26.11
N LEU A 35 -13.28 5.32 -26.29
CA LEU A 35 -14.73 5.38 -26.38
C LEU A 35 -15.28 5.38 -27.82
N ASP A 36 -14.41 5.51 -28.81
CA ASP A 36 -14.76 5.52 -30.25
C ASP A 36 -15.00 4.12 -30.83
N LYS A 37 -14.56 3.08 -30.12
CA LYS A 37 -14.72 1.68 -30.52
C LYS A 37 -15.67 0.95 -29.58
N GLN A 38 -16.92 0.75 -30.03
CA GLN A 38 -17.96 0.07 -29.24
C GLN A 38 -17.90 -1.44 -29.48
N ILE A 39 -17.02 -2.15 -28.76
CA ILE A 39 -16.81 -3.58 -28.90
C ILE A 39 -17.41 -4.31 -27.69
N PHE A 40 -18.38 -5.19 -27.94
CA PHE A 40 -19.07 -5.99 -26.92
C PHE A 40 -18.80 -7.47 -27.16
N VAL A 41 -17.97 -8.08 -26.33
CA VAL A 41 -17.50 -9.46 -26.48
C VAL A 41 -18.26 -10.39 -25.55
N ASN A 42 -18.73 -11.53 -26.08
CA ASN A 42 -19.13 -12.66 -25.26
C ASN A 42 -17.92 -13.53 -24.91
N ALA A 43 -17.30 -13.29 -23.77
CA ALA A 43 -16.10 -14.01 -23.34
C ALA A 43 -16.32 -15.53 -23.09
N THR A 44 -17.57 -16.01 -23.11
CA THR A 44 -17.89 -17.44 -22.98
C THR A 44 -18.01 -18.15 -24.32
N ASP A 45 -18.03 -17.41 -25.42
CA ASP A 45 -18.07 -17.91 -26.79
C ASP A 45 -16.75 -17.62 -27.49
N LYS A 46 -15.93 -18.66 -27.68
CA LYS A 46 -14.62 -18.54 -28.35
C LYS A 46 -14.71 -18.15 -29.83
N ASP A 47 -15.85 -18.34 -30.45
CA ASP A 47 -16.11 -18.09 -31.87
C ASP A 47 -16.84 -16.73 -32.08
N ASP A 48 -16.96 -15.93 -31.04
CA ASP A 48 -17.53 -14.57 -31.14
C ASP A 48 -16.65 -13.68 -32.04
N LYS A 49 -17.25 -13.15 -33.10
CA LYS A 49 -16.55 -12.32 -34.11
C LYS A 49 -16.01 -11.03 -33.52
N GLU A 50 -16.61 -10.50 -32.46
CA GLU A 50 -16.14 -9.30 -31.78
C GLU A 50 -14.79 -9.52 -31.07
N ILE A 51 -14.38 -10.77 -30.81
CA ILE A 51 -13.05 -11.07 -30.27
C ILE A 51 -11.95 -10.66 -31.27
N GLU A 52 -12.15 -10.92 -32.56
CA GLU A 52 -11.17 -10.51 -33.59
C GLU A 52 -11.15 -8.98 -33.78
N SER A 53 -12.32 -8.33 -33.69
CA SER A 53 -12.43 -6.87 -33.68
C SER A 53 -11.67 -6.25 -32.50
N LEU A 54 -11.82 -6.84 -31.31
CA LEU A 54 -11.09 -6.42 -30.09
C LEU A 54 -9.58 -6.58 -30.25
N LYS A 55 -9.13 -7.75 -30.73
CA LYS A 55 -7.69 -8.01 -30.97
C LYS A 55 -7.09 -6.98 -31.93
N LYS A 56 -7.81 -6.69 -33.03
CA LYS A 56 -7.38 -5.68 -34.01
C LYS A 56 -7.30 -4.30 -33.39
N ALA A 57 -8.30 -3.90 -32.62
CA ALA A 57 -8.31 -2.61 -31.91
C ALA A 57 -7.14 -2.50 -30.92
N ILE A 58 -6.87 -3.53 -30.12
CA ILE A 58 -5.74 -3.55 -29.19
C ILE A 58 -4.41 -3.44 -29.96
N THR A 59 -4.26 -4.17 -31.08
CA THR A 59 -3.04 -4.10 -31.91
C THR A 59 -2.81 -2.70 -32.46
N GLU A 60 -3.85 -2.04 -32.97
CA GLU A 60 -3.78 -0.66 -33.48
C GLU A 60 -3.35 0.31 -32.38
N LEU A 61 -3.97 0.24 -31.20
CA LEU A 61 -3.66 1.11 -30.05
C LEU A 61 -2.26 0.87 -29.48
N THR A 62 -1.72 -0.33 -29.65
CA THR A 62 -0.35 -0.65 -29.17
C THR A 62 0.70 0.23 -29.82
N PHE A 63 0.52 0.61 -31.09
CA PHE A 63 1.47 1.48 -31.81
C PHE A 63 1.50 2.92 -31.27
N ASP A 64 0.40 3.38 -30.66
CA ASP A 64 0.29 4.72 -30.06
C ASP A 64 0.69 4.73 -28.58
N HIS A 65 1.03 3.55 -28.02
CA HIS A 65 1.41 3.46 -26.61
C HIS A 65 2.80 4.09 -26.36
N PRO A 66 2.98 4.89 -25.29
CA PRO A 66 4.26 5.58 -25.00
C PRO A 66 5.50 4.68 -24.93
N CYS A 67 5.32 3.42 -24.48
CA CYS A 67 6.40 2.43 -24.42
C CYS A 67 6.60 1.67 -25.73
N TRP A 68 5.87 1.97 -26.81
CA TRP A 68 6.06 1.29 -28.09
C TRP A 68 7.37 1.72 -28.73
N GLY A 69 8.19 0.75 -29.11
CA GLY A 69 9.48 0.99 -29.75
C GLY A 69 10.62 1.32 -28.78
N GLU A 70 10.44 1.12 -27.47
CA GLU A 70 11.55 1.15 -26.52
C GLU A 70 12.63 0.14 -26.94
N LYS A 71 13.88 0.60 -26.93
CA LYS A 71 15.01 -0.21 -27.38
C LYS A 71 15.52 -1.06 -26.23
N MET A 72 15.43 -2.36 -26.39
CA MET A 72 16.11 -3.32 -25.53
C MET A 72 17.47 -3.69 -26.13
N PRO A 73 18.55 -3.80 -25.33
CA PRO A 73 19.84 -4.29 -25.82
C PRO A 73 19.70 -5.66 -26.49
N ASN A 74 20.32 -5.84 -27.67
CA ASN A 74 20.28 -7.13 -28.38
C ASN A 74 20.82 -8.28 -27.53
N ALA A 75 21.67 -7.98 -26.56
CA ALA A 75 22.20 -8.95 -25.59
C ALA A 75 21.11 -9.64 -24.75
N CYS A 76 19.95 -9.00 -24.56
CA CYS A 76 18.83 -9.54 -23.78
C CYS A 76 17.99 -10.59 -24.55
N VAL A 77 18.04 -10.56 -25.89
CA VAL A 77 17.17 -11.40 -26.74
C VAL A 77 17.42 -12.91 -26.53
N PRO A 78 18.66 -13.42 -26.47
CA PRO A 78 18.87 -14.85 -26.25
C PRO A 78 18.25 -15.33 -24.92
N LEU A 79 18.42 -14.59 -23.84
CA LEU A 79 17.87 -14.94 -22.53
C LEU A 79 16.34 -14.89 -22.53
N GLU A 80 15.74 -13.92 -23.23
CA GLU A 80 14.28 -13.84 -23.38
C GLU A 80 13.72 -15.05 -24.13
N LEU A 81 14.39 -15.53 -25.18
CA LEU A 81 13.99 -16.73 -25.92
C LEU A 81 14.09 -17.99 -25.07
N GLU A 82 15.17 -18.17 -24.34
CA GLU A 82 15.35 -19.31 -23.42
C GLU A 82 14.25 -19.34 -22.34
N ILE A 83 13.91 -18.18 -21.75
CA ILE A 83 12.81 -18.07 -20.81
C ILE A 83 11.48 -18.46 -21.47
N ALA A 84 11.22 -17.98 -22.70
CA ALA A 84 9.99 -18.31 -23.43
C ALA A 84 9.88 -19.82 -23.72
N GLU A 85 10.97 -20.50 -24.07
CA GLU A 85 11.03 -21.94 -24.25
C GLU A 85 10.73 -22.70 -22.95
N MET A 86 11.27 -22.22 -21.81
CA MET A 86 10.97 -22.79 -20.50
C MET A 86 9.50 -22.65 -20.11
N VAL A 87 8.90 -21.48 -20.38
CA VAL A 87 7.46 -21.27 -20.16
C VAL A 87 6.66 -22.21 -21.03
N ALA A 88 7.03 -22.38 -22.31
CA ALA A 88 6.38 -23.32 -23.22
C ALA A 88 6.52 -24.80 -22.75
N ALA A 89 7.63 -25.13 -22.08
CA ALA A 89 7.84 -26.41 -21.43
C ALA A 89 7.08 -26.59 -20.11
N GLY A 90 6.32 -25.56 -19.67
CA GLY A 90 5.48 -25.60 -18.47
C GLY A 90 6.18 -25.15 -17.18
N LYS A 91 7.41 -24.65 -17.24
CA LYS A 91 8.09 -24.09 -16.08
C LYS A 91 7.47 -22.75 -15.69
N GLN A 92 7.23 -22.52 -14.40
CA GLN A 92 6.51 -21.34 -13.90
C GLN A 92 7.45 -20.38 -13.14
N ILE A 93 8.43 -20.93 -12.43
CA ILE A 93 9.35 -20.22 -11.55
C ILE A 93 10.77 -20.71 -11.82
N LEU A 94 11.72 -19.80 -11.82
CA LEU A 94 13.16 -20.05 -11.81
C LEU A 94 13.77 -19.53 -10.51
N ARG A 95 14.81 -20.18 -10.00
CA ARG A 95 15.70 -19.55 -9.04
C ARG A 95 16.63 -18.59 -9.79
N LEU A 96 17.06 -17.51 -9.15
CA LEU A 96 17.97 -16.54 -9.77
C LEU A 96 19.26 -17.23 -10.26
N VAL A 97 19.81 -18.18 -9.47
CA VAL A 97 20.99 -18.98 -9.87
C VAL A 97 20.74 -19.78 -11.16
N GLU A 98 19.55 -20.36 -11.34
CA GLU A 98 19.21 -21.08 -12.60
C GLU A 98 19.16 -20.12 -13.79
N LEU A 99 18.72 -18.87 -13.57
CA LEU A 99 18.71 -17.84 -14.60
C LEU A 99 20.12 -17.35 -14.94
N GLU A 100 20.99 -17.21 -13.95
CA GLU A 100 22.40 -16.89 -14.14
C GLU A 100 23.13 -18.00 -14.91
N GLU A 101 22.83 -19.27 -14.62
CA GLU A 101 23.36 -20.41 -15.38
C GLU A 101 22.91 -20.35 -16.84
N LEU A 102 21.62 -20.09 -17.09
CA LEU A 102 21.10 -19.93 -18.46
C LEU A 102 21.77 -18.77 -19.21
N ASN A 103 21.95 -17.63 -18.55
CA ASN A 103 22.65 -16.49 -19.10
C ASN A 103 24.09 -16.87 -19.49
N SER A 104 24.80 -17.66 -18.65
CA SER A 104 26.18 -18.07 -18.88
C SER A 104 26.35 -19.09 -20.03
N ILE A 105 25.33 -19.86 -20.36
CA ILE A 105 25.35 -20.85 -21.45
C ILE A 105 25.20 -20.16 -22.82
N SER A 106 24.71 -18.92 -22.84
CA SER A 106 24.52 -18.17 -24.09
C SER A 106 25.83 -18.01 -24.84
N LYS A 107 25.90 -18.51 -26.06
CA LYS A 107 27.08 -18.40 -26.96
C LYS A 107 27.18 -17.04 -27.65
N VAL A 108 26.13 -16.24 -27.59
CA VAL A 108 25.99 -15.00 -28.39
C VAL A 108 26.29 -13.78 -27.55
N SER A 109 25.77 -13.74 -26.34
CA SER A 109 25.99 -12.62 -25.43
C SER A 109 25.66 -13.05 -24.00
N VAL A 110 26.54 -12.76 -23.07
CA VAL A 110 26.34 -12.98 -21.64
C VAL A 110 26.14 -11.62 -20.99
N LEU A 111 25.04 -11.45 -20.27
CA LEU A 111 24.78 -10.25 -19.49
C LEU A 111 25.63 -10.30 -18.22
N ASP A 112 26.26 -9.20 -17.84
CA ASP A 112 26.85 -9.07 -16.51
C ASP A 112 25.76 -8.91 -15.43
N VAL A 113 26.16 -8.85 -14.16
CA VAL A 113 25.22 -8.83 -13.03
C VAL A 113 24.29 -7.61 -13.07
N GLU A 114 24.82 -6.44 -13.41
CA GLU A 114 24.05 -5.19 -13.50
C GLU A 114 23.06 -5.25 -14.68
N GLN A 115 23.53 -5.67 -15.84
CA GLN A 115 22.70 -5.86 -17.04
C GLN A 115 21.61 -6.92 -16.82
N LEU A 116 21.89 -8.00 -16.09
CA LEU A 116 20.90 -9.01 -15.76
C LEU A 116 19.83 -8.46 -14.82
N ASN A 117 20.21 -7.66 -13.85
CA ASN A 117 19.27 -6.99 -12.97
C ASN A 117 18.38 -5.98 -13.73
N ASP A 118 18.96 -5.16 -14.58
CA ASP A 118 18.23 -4.25 -15.47
C ASP A 118 17.26 -5.00 -16.39
N PHE A 119 17.70 -6.12 -16.95
CA PHE A 119 16.84 -7.01 -17.75
C PHE A 119 15.63 -7.50 -16.93
N LEU A 120 15.84 -7.96 -15.70
CA LEU A 120 14.76 -8.44 -14.85
C LEU A 120 13.76 -7.32 -14.52
N HIS A 121 14.23 -6.14 -14.18
CA HIS A 121 13.36 -4.98 -13.91
C HIS A 121 12.59 -4.53 -15.15
N PHE A 122 13.26 -4.50 -16.31
CA PHE A 122 12.61 -4.16 -17.57
C PHE A 122 11.53 -5.17 -17.96
N GLN A 123 11.83 -6.46 -17.92
CA GLN A 123 10.85 -7.52 -18.21
C GLN A 123 9.69 -7.56 -17.20
N HIS A 124 9.97 -7.20 -15.92
CA HIS A 124 8.93 -7.04 -14.91
C HIS A 124 8.01 -5.86 -15.24
N SER A 125 8.56 -4.70 -15.63
CA SER A 125 7.77 -3.53 -16.01
C SER A 125 6.86 -3.78 -17.22
N LEU A 126 7.30 -4.65 -18.14
CA LEU A 126 6.50 -5.13 -19.28
C LEU A 126 5.46 -6.21 -18.89
N GLY A 127 5.47 -6.68 -17.66
CA GLY A 127 4.59 -7.76 -17.21
C GLY A 127 4.91 -9.14 -17.81
N LYS A 128 6.07 -9.32 -18.44
CA LYS A 128 6.50 -10.59 -19.04
C LYS A 128 6.98 -11.60 -17.99
N LEU A 129 7.52 -11.12 -16.89
CA LEU A 129 7.87 -11.88 -15.71
C LEU A 129 7.57 -11.09 -14.45
N ILE A 130 7.69 -11.71 -13.25
CA ILE A 130 7.56 -11.02 -11.97
C ILE A 130 8.84 -11.26 -11.17
N TYR A 131 9.50 -10.16 -10.84
CA TYR A 131 10.72 -10.14 -10.04
C TYR A 131 10.65 -9.01 -9.01
N PHE A 132 11.08 -9.30 -7.79
CA PHE A 132 11.18 -8.31 -6.71
C PHE A 132 12.58 -8.39 -6.09
N ASP A 133 13.35 -7.31 -6.24
CA ASP A 133 14.68 -7.20 -5.63
C ASP A 133 14.57 -6.82 -4.14
N THR A 134 14.01 -7.74 -3.35
CA THR A 134 13.95 -7.64 -1.90
C THR A 134 14.57 -8.88 -1.27
N LEU A 135 15.14 -8.73 -0.08
CA LEU A 135 15.91 -9.79 0.60
C LEU A 135 15.19 -11.15 0.66
N GLN A 136 13.84 -11.13 0.74
CA GLN A 136 13.03 -12.35 0.87
C GLN A 136 12.55 -12.92 -0.47
N LEU A 137 12.65 -12.16 -1.58
CA LEU A 137 12.06 -12.51 -2.87
C LEU A 137 13.06 -12.59 -4.01
N ARG A 138 14.20 -11.92 -3.91
CA ARG A 138 15.19 -11.79 -5.00
C ARG A 138 15.75 -13.10 -5.54
N ASP A 139 15.68 -14.18 -4.75
CA ASP A 139 16.25 -15.49 -5.13
C ASP A 139 15.40 -16.25 -6.17
N HIS A 140 14.22 -15.74 -6.50
CA HIS A 140 13.30 -16.39 -7.43
C HIS A 140 12.68 -15.40 -8.41
N VAL A 141 12.42 -15.89 -9.62
CA VAL A 141 11.74 -15.14 -10.70
C VAL A 141 10.53 -15.95 -11.16
N ILE A 142 9.34 -15.35 -11.16
CA ILE A 142 8.16 -15.96 -11.79
C ILE A 142 8.25 -15.64 -13.28
N ILE A 143 8.59 -16.63 -14.09
CA ILE A 143 8.74 -16.47 -15.54
C ILE A 143 7.41 -16.56 -16.29
N ASN A 144 6.36 -17.06 -15.64
CA ASN A 144 5.00 -17.06 -16.18
C ASN A 144 4.05 -16.32 -15.22
N PRO A 145 3.72 -15.05 -15.47
CA PRO A 145 2.85 -14.25 -14.61
C PRO A 145 1.46 -14.82 -14.38
N LEU A 146 0.95 -15.69 -15.29
CA LEU A 146 -0.34 -16.37 -15.12
C LEU A 146 -0.37 -17.24 -13.86
N LEU A 147 0.78 -17.69 -13.34
CA LEU A 147 0.85 -18.37 -12.06
C LEU A 147 0.22 -17.53 -10.93
N MET A 148 0.42 -16.22 -10.92
CA MET A 148 -0.17 -15.36 -9.87
C MET A 148 -1.68 -15.30 -9.99
N VAL A 149 -2.24 -15.34 -11.19
CA VAL A 149 -3.69 -15.44 -11.40
C VAL A 149 -4.22 -16.75 -10.80
N GLU A 150 -3.53 -17.87 -11.04
CA GLU A 150 -3.90 -19.17 -10.46
C GLU A 150 -3.79 -19.17 -8.93
N VAL A 151 -2.73 -18.57 -8.39
CA VAL A 151 -2.55 -18.40 -6.94
C VAL A 151 -3.71 -17.59 -6.35
N MET A 152 -4.05 -16.44 -6.95
CA MET A 152 -5.17 -15.61 -6.51
C MET A 152 -6.50 -16.37 -6.59
N ARG A 153 -6.78 -17.03 -7.71
CA ARG A 153 -7.98 -17.85 -7.92
C ARG A 153 -8.13 -18.95 -6.88
N SER A 154 -7.02 -19.42 -6.31
CA SER A 154 -7.05 -20.52 -5.34
C SER A 154 -7.78 -20.19 -4.05
N PHE A 155 -7.82 -18.91 -3.63
CA PHE A 155 -8.44 -18.49 -2.38
C PHE A 155 -9.29 -17.22 -2.48
N VAL A 156 -9.02 -16.34 -3.45
CA VAL A 156 -9.87 -15.17 -3.74
C VAL A 156 -10.90 -15.59 -4.79
N THR A 157 -11.99 -16.16 -4.34
CA THR A 157 -13.01 -16.75 -5.24
C THR A 157 -14.41 -16.60 -4.64
N ASP A 158 -15.41 -16.50 -5.52
CA ASP A 158 -16.81 -16.44 -5.12
C ASP A 158 -17.30 -17.76 -4.51
N ILE A 159 -18.33 -17.67 -3.67
CA ILE A 159 -18.92 -18.82 -2.96
C ILE A 159 -19.36 -19.94 -3.90
N GLY A 160 -19.79 -19.59 -5.12
CA GLY A 160 -20.21 -20.56 -6.14
C GLY A 160 -19.08 -21.47 -6.64
N PHE A 161 -17.84 -21.05 -6.46
CA PHE A 161 -16.63 -21.79 -6.89
C PHE A 161 -15.87 -22.45 -5.73
N TRP A 162 -16.40 -22.39 -4.50
CA TRP A 162 -15.73 -22.99 -3.36
C TRP A 162 -15.56 -24.50 -3.51
N PRO A 163 -14.45 -25.07 -3.03
CA PRO A 163 -14.23 -26.50 -3.06
C PRO A 163 -15.34 -27.27 -2.35
N LYS A 164 -15.74 -28.43 -2.88
CA LYS A 164 -16.79 -29.27 -2.30
C LYS A 164 -16.37 -29.99 -1.01
N ARG A 165 -15.07 -30.03 -0.68
CA ARG A 165 -14.54 -30.68 0.55
C ARG A 165 -14.93 -29.88 1.77
N LYS A 166 -15.57 -30.51 2.76
CA LYS A 166 -16.11 -29.86 3.99
C LYS A 166 -15.05 -29.05 4.76
N GLU A 167 -13.82 -29.58 4.86
CA GLU A 167 -12.71 -28.93 5.57
C GLU A 167 -12.32 -27.61 4.90
N LEU A 168 -12.20 -27.61 3.57
CA LEU A 168 -11.92 -26.40 2.81
C LEU A 168 -13.09 -25.41 2.84
N GLN A 169 -14.34 -25.88 2.80
CA GLN A 169 -15.51 -25.01 2.92
C GLN A 169 -15.54 -24.25 4.25
N GLN A 170 -15.12 -24.89 5.35
CA GLN A 170 -15.01 -24.21 6.65
C GLN A 170 -13.94 -23.10 6.61
N THR A 171 -12.80 -23.36 5.96
CA THR A 171 -11.75 -22.37 5.76
C THR A 171 -12.25 -21.19 4.96
N PHE A 172 -12.90 -21.42 3.82
CA PHE A 172 -13.45 -20.37 2.97
C PHE A 172 -14.55 -19.57 3.68
N ARG A 173 -15.44 -20.23 4.44
CA ARG A 173 -16.46 -19.55 5.23
C ARG A 173 -15.84 -18.63 6.29
N ARG A 174 -14.87 -19.12 7.05
CA ARG A 174 -14.15 -18.31 8.05
C ARG A 174 -13.45 -17.11 7.37
N MET A 175 -12.84 -17.32 6.20
CA MET A 175 -12.17 -16.26 5.45
C MET A 175 -13.16 -15.20 4.94
N SER A 176 -14.35 -15.60 4.45
CA SER A 176 -15.38 -14.65 4.00
C SER A 176 -16.05 -13.89 5.14
N GLU A 177 -16.16 -14.51 6.32
CA GLU A 177 -16.78 -13.89 7.50
C GLU A 177 -15.84 -12.98 8.29
N SER A 178 -14.56 -13.34 8.37
CA SER A 178 -13.58 -12.67 9.24
C SER A 178 -12.35 -12.13 8.52
N GLY A 179 -12.20 -12.42 7.23
CA GLY A 179 -10.98 -12.12 6.48
C GLY A 179 -9.76 -12.92 6.91
N ILE A 180 -9.92 -13.94 7.80
CA ILE A 180 -8.77 -14.63 8.41
C ILE A 180 -8.49 -15.95 7.71
N ILE A 181 -7.23 -16.16 7.35
CA ILE A 181 -6.69 -17.43 6.88
C ILE A 181 -5.43 -17.78 7.67
N ARG A 182 -5.23 -19.06 7.97
CA ARG A 182 -3.96 -19.55 8.55
C ARG A 182 -3.02 -19.99 7.43
N ARG A 183 -1.72 -19.93 7.67
CA ARG A 183 -0.70 -20.41 6.74
C ARG A 183 -0.98 -21.85 6.30
N GLU A 184 -1.29 -22.72 7.27
CA GLU A 184 -1.60 -24.14 7.01
C GLU A 184 -2.84 -24.33 6.14
N ASP A 185 -3.87 -23.51 6.33
CA ASP A 185 -5.09 -23.56 5.51
C ASP A 185 -4.80 -23.23 4.05
N LEU A 186 -3.94 -22.23 3.79
CA LEU A 186 -3.52 -21.87 2.44
C LEU A 186 -2.74 -23.01 1.78
N TYR A 187 -1.83 -23.65 2.53
CA TYR A 187 -1.10 -24.81 2.04
C TYR A 187 -2.01 -26.01 1.75
N GLN A 188 -3.08 -26.21 2.52
CA GLN A 188 -4.09 -27.26 2.22
C GLN A 188 -4.87 -26.93 0.93
N ILE A 189 -5.19 -25.65 0.70
CA ILE A 189 -5.80 -25.21 -0.56
C ILE A 189 -4.88 -25.54 -1.74
N TRP A 190 -3.58 -25.26 -1.66
CA TRP A 190 -2.62 -25.53 -2.73
C TRP A 190 -2.29 -27.02 -2.95
N LYS A 191 -2.66 -27.92 -2.03
CA LYS A 191 -2.56 -29.37 -2.26
C LYS A 191 -3.62 -29.90 -3.24
N GLN A 192 -4.62 -29.10 -3.61
CA GLN A 192 -5.58 -29.49 -4.65
C GLN A 192 -4.88 -29.65 -5.99
N LYS A 193 -5.44 -30.53 -6.86
CA LYS A 193 -4.84 -30.90 -8.15
C LYS A 193 -4.47 -29.69 -9.00
N ASP A 194 -5.37 -28.71 -9.04
CA ASP A 194 -5.25 -27.51 -9.89
C ASP A 194 -4.14 -26.53 -9.43
N PHE A 195 -3.72 -26.61 -8.17
CA PHE A 195 -2.75 -25.69 -7.58
C PHE A 195 -1.43 -26.35 -7.15
N ARG A 196 -1.20 -27.62 -7.51
CA ARG A 196 0.00 -28.37 -7.10
C ARG A 196 1.32 -27.75 -7.56
N ALA A 197 1.31 -27.02 -8.65
CA ALA A 197 2.49 -26.33 -9.17
C ALA A 197 3.06 -25.28 -8.19
N VAL A 198 2.21 -24.75 -7.30
CA VAL A 198 2.61 -23.76 -6.27
C VAL A 198 3.36 -24.40 -5.09
N LEU A 199 3.08 -25.67 -4.78
CA LEU A 199 3.57 -26.33 -3.56
C LEU A 199 5.10 -26.32 -3.37
N PRO A 200 5.94 -26.57 -4.39
CA PRO A 200 7.39 -26.52 -4.23
C PRO A 200 7.90 -25.13 -3.83
N TYR A 201 7.15 -24.08 -4.18
CA TYR A 201 7.49 -22.68 -3.98
C TYR A 201 6.59 -21.98 -2.95
N LYS A 202 5.89 -22.73 -2.11
CA LYS A 202 4.85 -22.24 -1.20
C LYS A 202 5.30 -21.07 -0.31
N GLU A 203 6.52 -21.12 0.23
CA GLU A 203 7.07 -20.07 1.08
C GLU A 203 7.35 -18.79 0.27
N PHE A 204 7.94 -18.94 -0.90
CA PHE A 204 8.19 -17.82 -1.81
C PHE A 204 6.88 -17.15 -2.25
N ILE A 205 5.90 -17.93 -2.70
CA ILE A 205 4.57 -17.42 -3.09
C ILE A 205 3.87 -16.75 -1.89
N PHE A 206 3.99 -17.35 -0.71
CA PHE A 206 3.42 -16.77 0.51
C PHE A 206 4.03 -15.38 0.81
N ASN A 207 5.35 -15.24 0.70
CA ASN A 207 6.05 -13.97 0.87
C ASN A 207 5.65 -12.95 -0.21
N ILE A 208 5.42 -13.37 -1.46
CA ILE A 208 4.87 -12.49 -2.51
C ILE A 208 3.49 -11.97 -2.11
N LEU A 209 2.59 -12.83 -1.64
CA LEU A 209 1.25 -12.42 -1.23
C LEU A 209 1.29 -11.38 -0.09
N ILE A 210 2.22 -11.52 0.84
CA ILE A 210 2.49 -10.51 1.86
C ILE A 210 3.08 -9.25 1.20
N HIS A 211 4.04 -9.38 0.32
CA HIS A 211 4.67 -8.26 -0.38
C HIS A 211 3.68 -7.43 -1.19
N LEU A 212 2.69 -8.04 -1.79
CA LEU A 212 1.65 -7.38 -2.57
C LEU A 212 0.44 -6.89 -1.75
N ASP A 213 0.48 -6.95 -0.41
CA ASP A 213 -0.64 -6.61 0.49
C ASP A 213 -1.92 -7.43 0.30
N ILE A 214 -1.80 -8.59 -0.34
CA ILE A 214 -2.90 -9.54 -0.49
C ILE A 214 -3.14 -10.28 0.81
N LEU A 215 -2.05 -10.62 1.52
CA LEU A 215 -2.06 -11.13 2.88
C LEU A 215 -1.46 -10.09 3.82
N ALA A 216 -2.15 -9.78 4.91
CA ALA A 216 -1.65 -8.92 5.98
C ALA A 216 -1.37 -9.74 7.25
N GLU A 217 -0.18 -9.59 7.80
CA GLU A 217 0.16 -10.19 9.09
C GLU A 217 -0.55 -9.47 10.22
N GLN A 218 -1.22 -10.21 11.11
CA GLN A 218 -1.65 -9.65 12.38
C GLN A 218 -0.47 -9.68 13.35
N ARG A 219 0.17 -8.54 13.56
CA ARG A 219 1.25 -8.44 14.55
C ARG A 219 0.70 -8.54 15.96
N ARG A 220 1.36 -9.33 16.76
CA ARG A 220 1.11 -9.46 18.20
C ARG A 220 2.44 -9.37 18.91
N TYR A 221 2.45 -8.60 19.99
CA TYR A 221 3.60 -8.48 20.87
C TYR A 221 3.24 -9.05 22.23
N ASP A 222 4.19 -9.72 22.85
CA ASP A 222 4.08 -10.12 24.24
C ASP A 222 4.12 -8.87 25.11
N ILE A 223 3.10 -8.71 25.99
CA ILE A 223 2.94 -7.51 26.81
C ILE A 223 4.07 -7.37 27.84
N ALA A 224 4.65 -8.48 28.29
CA ALA A 224 5.67 -8.48 29.33
C ALA A 224 7.07 -8.27 28.77
N THR A 225 7.37 -8.86 27.60
CA THR A 225 8.72 -8.87 27.02
C THR A 225 8.88 -7.91 25.83
N GLY A 226 7.76 -7.37 25.30
CA GLY A 226 7.78 -6.58 24.05
C GLY A 226 8.22 -7.39 22.83
N SER A 227 8.42 -8.72 22.96
CA SER A 227 8.87 -9.56 21.87
C SER A 227 7.71 -9.89 20.93
N ARG A 228 8.00 -9.97 19.62
CA ARG A 228 7.01 -10.36 18.61
C ARG A 228 6.63 -11.83 18.77
N LEU A 229 5.32 -12.08 18.88
CA LEU A 229 4.79 -13.44 18.90
C LEU A 229 4.71 -14.00 17.48
N PRO A 230 4.91 -15.34 17.30
CA PRO A 230 4.69 -15.98 16.00
C PRO A 230 3.29 -15.71 15.47
N VAL A 231 3.19 -15.42 14.17
CA VAL A 231 1.92 -15.11 13.51
C VAL A 231 1.48 -16.31 12.69
N ASP A 232 0.38 -16.94 13.11
CA ASP A 232 -0.25 -18.03 12.37
C ASP A 232 -1.47 -17.58 11.56
N ASN A 233 -2.05 -16.43 11.90
CA ASN A 233 -3.24 -15.89 11.29
C ASN A 233 -2.90 -14.68 10.43
N PHE A 234 -3.36 -14.73 9.19
CA PHE A 234 -3.23 -13.65 8.22
C PHE A 234 -4.60 -13.12 7.84
N PHE A 235 -4.66 -11.84 7.50
CA PHE A 235 -5.86 -11.23 6.94
C PHE A 235 -5.76 -11.19 5.43
N VAL A 236 -6.91 -11.44 4.78
CA VAL A 236 -7.12 -11.25 3.34
C VAL A 236 -8.12 -10.09 3.19
N PRO A 237 -7.67 -8.83 3.15
CA PRO A 237 -8.55 -7.65 3.19
C PRO A 237 -9.58 -7.63 2.07
N CYS A 238 -9.22 -8.09 0.86
CA CYS A 238 -10.13 -8.15 -0.28
C CYS A 238 -11.28 -9.16 -0.12
N MET A 239 -11.17 -10.10 0.82
CA MET A 239 -12.25 -11.05 1.14
C MET A 239 -13.20 -10.55 2.22
N VAL A 240 -12.91 -9.42 2.85
CA VAL A 240 -13.79 -8.80 3.85
C VAL A 240 -14.86 -7.99 3.13
N THR A 241 -16.02 -8.60 2.92
CA THR A 241 -17.14 -7.98 2.20
C THR A 241 -18.22 -7.42 3.12
N GLN A 242 -18.21 -7.77 4.39
CA GLN A 242 -19.18 -7.29 5.36
C GLN A 242 -19.00 -5.80 5.65
N ARG A 243 -20.11 -5.06 5.68
CA ARG A 243 -20.12 -3.66 6.10
C ARG A 243 -20.11 -3.55 7.62
N ASN A 244 -19.58 -2.46 8.14
CA ASN A 244 -19.62 -2.17 9.56
C ASN A 244 -21.07 -1.99 10.04
N THR A 245 -21.50 -2.86 10.95
CA THR A 245 -22.83 -2.79 11.59
C THR A 245 -22.70 -2.55 13.11
N THR A 246 -21.50 -2.29 13.60
CA THR A 246 -21.27 -2.03 15.04
C THR A 246 -21.65 -0.61 15.41
N SER A 247 -21.95 -0.39 16.68
CA SER A 247 -22.23 0.93 17.24
C SER A 247 -20.96 1.78 17.44
N PHE A 248 -19.77 1.24 17.18
CA PHE A 248 -18.48 1.86 17.51
C PHE A 248 -18.36 3.31 17.03
N MET A 249 -18.72 3.59 15.78
CA MET A 249 -18.66 4.96 15.25
C MET A 249 -19.54 5.93 16.03
N ASN A 250 -20.75 5.50 16.42
CA ASN A 250 -21.71 6.34 17.13
C ASN A 250 -21.39 6.50 18.62
N THR A 251 -20.71 5.51 19.24
CA THR A 251 -20.44 5.51 20.68
C THR A 251 -19.05 5.99 21.04
N GLU A 252 -18.06 5.70 20.21
CA GLU A 252 -16.66 5.97 20.50
C GLU A 252 -16.11 7.16 19.70
N CYS A 253 -16.52 7.33 18.43
CA CYS A 253 -16.07 8.42 17.57
C CYS A 253 -16.93 9.69 17.74
N THR A 254 -17.12 10.11 18.98
CA THR A 254 -17.91 11.32 19.31
C THR A 254 -17.02 12.56 19.36
N PRO A 255 -17.59 13.79 19.18
CA PRO A 255 -16.85 15.02 19.27
C PRO A 255 -16.06 15.22 20.58
N GLU A 256 -16.55 14.63 21.67
CA GLU A 256 -15.89 14.70 22.99
C GLU A 256 -14.65 13.81 23.08
N ARG A 257 -14.51 12.82 22.21
CA ARG A 257 -13.48 11.77 22.31
C ARG A 257 -12.59 11.66 21.09
N ALA A 258 -12.99 12.21 19.95
CA ALA A 258 -12.31 12.00 18.68
C ALA A 258 -11.97 13.31 17.96
N ILE A 259 -10.91 13.27 17.17
CA ILE A 259 -10.60 14.22 16.12
C ILE A 259 -10.63 13.51 14.78
N CYS A 260 -10.93 14.23 13.71
CA CYS A 260 -11.04 13.65 12.38
C CYS A 260 -10.38 14.52 11.32
N LEU A 261 -9.80 13.89 10.30
CA LEU A 261 -9.44 14.49 9.02
C LEU A 261 -9.83 13.58 7.85
N ALA A 262 -9.90 14.14 6.67
CA ALA A 262 -10.19 13.42 5.43
C ALA A 262 -9.03 13.56 4.44
N PHE A 263 -8.68 12.45 3.80
CA PHE A 263 -7.88 12.42 2.58
C PHE A 263 -8.87 12.36 1.40
N VAL A 264 -8.95 13.43 0.63
CA VAL A 264 -9.93 13.57 -0.46
C VAL A 264 -9.23 13.34 -1.79
N PHE A 265 -9.65 12.31 -2.51
CA PHE A 265 -9.09 11.96 -3.80
C PHE A 265 -9.72 12.82 -4.90
N LYS A 266 -8.92 13.21 -5.90
CA LYS A 266 -9.35 14.07 -7.01
C LYS A 266 -10.41 13.41 -7.90
N GLY A 267 -10.47 12.09 -7.95
CA GLY A 267 -11.48 11.35 -8.70
C GLY A 267 -12.76 11.08 -7.88
N THR A 268 -13.83 10.69 -8.56
CA THR A 268 -15.10 10.32 -7.92
C THR A 268 -15.06 8.99 -7.18
N VAL A 269 -14.06 8.15 -7.47
CA VAL A 269 -13.92 6.79 -6.91
C VAL A 269 -12.48 6.54 -6.51
N ILE A 270 -12.29 6.04 -5.30
CA ILE A 270 -11.00 5.54 -4.84
C ILE A 270 -10.75 4.18 -5.50
N PRO A 271 -9.56 3.93 -6.11
CA PRO A 271 -9.24 2.61 -6.67
C PRO A 271 -9.44 1.51 -5.61
N PRO A 272 -10.24 0.44 -5.89
CA PRO A 272 -10.62 -0.55 -4.86
C PRO A 272 -9.44 -1.24 -4.16
N ALA A 273 -8.32 -1.35 -4.83
CA ALA A 273 -7.11 -1.95 -4.27
C ALA A 273 -6.44 -1.06 -3.21
N LEU A 274 -6.56 0.27 -3.30
CA LEU A 274 -5.92 1.20 -2.37
C LEU A 274 -6.45 1.06 -0.93
N PRO A 275 -7.77 1.04 -0.67
CA PRO A 275 -8.30 0.79 0.67
C PRO A 275 -7.85 -0.54 1.26
N ASN A 276 -7.85 -1.62 0.47
CA ASN A 276 -7.42 -2.93 0.94
C ASN A 276 -5.93 -2.95 1.33
N ARG A 277 -5.07 -2.31 0.52
CA ARG A 277 -3.64 -2.18 0.83
C ARG A 277 -3.39 -1.28 2.04
N LEU A 278 -4.16 -0.20 2.20
CA LEU A 278 -4.09 0.66 3.37
C LEU A 278 -4.50 -0.09 4.64
N ILE A 279 -5.58 -0.87 4.60
CA ILE A 279 -6.00 -1.76 5.70
C ILE A 279 -4.90 -2.77 6.04
N SER A 280 -4.29 -3.40 5.02
CA SER A 280 -3.14 -4.29 5.21
C SER A 280 -1.98 -3.60 5.92
N ALA A 281 -1.65 -2.38 5.52
CA ALA A 281 -0.61 -1.58 6.15
C ALA A 281 -0.96 -1.25 7.61
N CYS A 282 -2.19 -0.81 7.89
CA CYS A 282 -2.65 -0.57 9.27
C CYS A 282 -2.54 -1.82 10.16
N LEU A 283 -2.94 -2.99 9.64
CA LEU A 283 -2.81 -4.27 10.35
C LEU A 283 -1.35 -4.67 10.61
N SER A 284 -0.46 -4.31 9.72
CA SER A 284 0.98 -4.57 9.87
C SER A 284 1.66 -3.60 10.84
N MET A 285 1.09 -2.43 11.08
CA MET A 285 1.64 -1.41 12.01
C MET A 285 1.06 -1.52 13.42
N TRP A 286 -0.25 -1.76 13.54
CA TRP A 286 -0.98 -1.66 14.80
C TRP A 286 -1.83 -2.90 15.10
N THR A 287 -2.27 -3.02 16.35
CA THR A 287 -3.10 -4.15 16.78
C THR A 287 -4.57 -3.91 16.44
N LEU A 288 -5.21 -4.89 15.79
CA LEU A 288 -6.63 -4.84 15.48
C LEU A 288 -7.49 -4.77 16.76
N LYS A 289 -8.37 -3.77 16.82
CA LYS A 289 -9.28 -3.54 17.94
C LYS A 289 -10.38 -4.59 18.00
N GLN A 290 -10.74 -4.98 19.22
CA GLN A 290 -11.96 -5.73 19.51
C GLN A 290 -12.95 -4.84 20.24
N TYR A 291 -14.22 -4.92 19.85
CA TYR A 291 -15.32 -4.18 20.45
C TYR A 291 -16.53 -5.12 20.54
N GLU A 292 -17.14 -5.24 21.72
CA GLU A 292 -18.27 -6.15 21.98
C GLU A 292 -18.01 -7.60 21.47
N GLY A 293 -16.79 -8.09 21.66
CA GLY A 293 -16.38 -9.44 21.25
C GLY A 293 -16.14 -9.62 19.75
N ARG A 294 -16.28 -8.57 18.93
CA ARG A 294 -16.04 -8.59 17.48
C ARG A 294 -14.77 -7.84 17.12
N LYS A 295 -14.05 -8.33 16.13
CA LYS A 295 -12.94 -7.61 15.52
C LYS A 295 -13.48 -6.50 14.63
N LEU A 296 -12.98 -5.29 14.76
CA LEU A 296 -13.41 -4.14 13.97
C LEU A 296 -12.67 -4.06 12.63
N LEU A 297 -12.92 -5.04 11.78
CA LEU A 297 -12.42 -5.11 10.39
C LEU A 297 -13.59 -5.42 9.47
N PHE A 298 -13.90 -4.47 8.59
CA PHE A 298 -15.01 -4.54 7.64
C PHE A 298 -14.57 -3.97 6.28
N SER A 299 -15.39 -4.12 5.26
CA SER A 299 -15.11 -3.57 3.94
C SER A 299 -14.92 -2.05 4.01
N GLY A 300 -13.73 -1.58 3.66
CA GLY A 300 -13.36 -0.17 3.72
C GLY A 300 -13.34 0.43 5.14
N PHE A 301 -13.30 -0.39 6.21
CA PHE A 301 -13.34 0.09 7.58
C PHE A 301 -12.45 -0.75 8.51
N ILE A 302 -11.60 -0.08 9.27
CA ILE A 302 -10.77 -0.72 10.29
C ILE A 302 -10.62 0.16 11.53
N VAL A 303 -10.56 -0.47 12.70
CA VAL A 303 -10.14 0.17 13.94
C VAL A 303 -8.95 -0.58 14.52
N VAL A 304 -7.89 0.15 14.80
CA VAL A 304 -6.67 -0.39 15.41
C VAL A 304 -6.33 0.37 16.69
N SER A 305 -5.72 -0.32 17.64
CA SER A 305 -5.20 0.32 18.85
C SER A 305 -3.80 0.82 18.59
N PHE A 306 -3.61 2.15 18.66
CA PHE A 306 -2.31 2.79 18.55
C PHE A 306 -1.50 2.57 19.84
N ASP A 307 -2.10 2.90 20.97
CA ASP A 307 -1.56 2.67 22.31
C ASP A 307 -2.66 2.28 23.32
N LYS A 308 -2.37 2.37 24.62
CA LYS A 308 -3.33 2.05 25.68
C LYS A 308 -4.49 3.05 25.78
N ALA A 309 -4.31 4.28 25.30
CA ALA A 309 -5.28 5.37 25.42
C ALA A 309 -5.94 5.75 24.10
N HIS A 310 -5.29 5.46 22.95
CA HIS A 310 -5.72 5.91 21.64
C HIS A 310 -6.04 4.75 20.70
N ASP A 311 -7.15 4.87 20.00
CA ASP A 311 -7.53 4.03 18.88
C ASP A 311 -7.51 4.87 17.59
N VAL A 312 -7.13 4.25 16.48
CA VAL A 312 -7.12 4.85 15.14
C VAL A 312 -8.18 4.17 14.30
N VAL A 313 -9.05 4.96 13.68
CA VAL A 313 -10.09 4.48 12.76
C VAL A 313 -9.76 4.97 11.36
N VAL A 314 -9.77 4.07 10.41
CA VAL A 314 -9.68 4.39 8.99
C VAL A 314 -10.94 3.86 8.32
N CYS A 315 -11.70 4.74 7.67
CA CYS A 315 -12.89 4.35 6.93
C CYS A 315 -12.98 5.07 5.57
N VAL A 316 -13.59 4.39 4.61
CA VAL A 316 -13.76 4.87 3.23
C VAL A 316 -15.20 5.32 3.04
N GLU A 317 -15.38 6.57 2.61
CA GLU A 317 -16.68 7.16 2.31
C GLU A 317 -16.62 7.90 0.96
N GLY A 318 -17.19 7.31 -0.07
CA GLY A 318 -17.17 7.87 -1.43
C GLY A 318 -15.74 8.01 -1.96
N ASN A 319 -15.32 9.25 -2.26
CA ASN A 319 -13.96 9.57 -2.69
C ASN A 319 -13.04 10.02 -1.53
N LYS A 320 -13.46 9.81 -0.28
CA LYS A 320 -12.71 10.20 0.92
C LYS A 320 -12.27 8.99 1.73
N ILE A 321 -11.07 9.07 2.29
CA ILE A 321 -10.62 8.20 3.37
C ILE A 321 -10.59 9.05 4.64
N LEU A 322 -11.43 8.69 5.61
CA LEU A 322 -11.51 9.38 6.88
C LEU A 322 -10.58 8.72 7.89
N LEU A 323 -9.82 9.55 8.59
CA LEU A 323 -8.97 9.17 9.71
C LEU A 323 -9.53 9.77 10.98
N TYR A 324 -9.93 8.91 11.94
CA TYR A 324 -10.23 9.35 13.28
C TYR A 324 -9.14 8.89 14.24
N ILE A 325 -8.76 9.76 15.17
CA ILE A 325 -8.03 9.38 16.37
C ILE A 325 -8.99 9.54 17.53
N VAL A 326 -9.18 8.45 18.26
CA VAL A 326 -10.15 8.35 19.36
C VAL A 326 -9.41 8.14 20.66
N HIS A 327 -9.55 9.06 21.61
CA HIS A 327 -9.03 8.87 22.97
C HIS A 327 -10.11 8.26 23.86
N LYS A 328 -9.75 7.35 24.76
CA LYS A 328 -10.70 6.59 25.61
C LYS A 328 -11.57 7.48 26.50
N THR A 329 -11.12 8.69 26.83
CA THR A 329 -11.81 9.59 27.74
C THR A 329 -12.17 10.94 27.12
N SER A 330 -11.24 11.65 26.48
CA SER A 330 -11.48 12.99 25.95
C SER A 330 -10.57 13.33 24.77
N ALA A 331 -11.13 13.94 23.73
CA ALA A 331 -10.38 14.45 22.57
C ALA A 331 -9.30 15.50 22.96
N GLY A 332 -9.53 16.27 24.02
CA GLY A 332 -8.57 17.25 24.52
C GLY A 332 -7.26 16.65 25.07
N LEU A 333 -7.21 15.33 25.24
CA LEU A 333 -5.99 14.61 25.64
C LEU A 333 -5.19 14.05 24.45
N ILE A 334 -5.69 14.22 23.22
CA ILE A 334 -4.95 13.86 22.01
C ILE A 334 -3.90 14.95 21.77
N VAL A 335 -2.63 14.60 21.94
CA VAL A 335 -1.52 15.53 21.75
C VAL A 335 -1.15 15.66 20.26
N PRO A 336 -0.66 16.85 19.82
CA PRO A 336 -0.29 17.09 18.42
C PRO A 336 0.72 16.08 17.87
N ASP A 337 1.65 15.60 18.69
CA ASP A 337 2.66 14.62 18.30
C ASP A 337 2.02 13.31 17.80
N ILE A 338 1.05 12.78 18.54
CA ILE A 338 0.31 11.56 18.14
C ILE A 338 -0.51 11.82 16.87
N ALA A 339 -1.25 12.94 16.84
CA ALA A 339 -2.12 13.25 15.71
C ALA A 339 -1.32 13.42 14.41
N THR A 340 -0.24 14.20 14.47
CA THR A 340 0.64 14.45 13.31
C THR A 340 1.38 13.18 12.90
N GLY A 341 1.92 12.40 13.86
CA GLY A 341 2.63 11.15 13.57
C GLY A 341 1.75 10.11 12.87
N VAL A 342 0.50 9.92 13.34
CA VAL A 342 -0.46 9.01 12.68
C VAL A 342 -0.83 9.52 11.29
N LYS A 343 -1.08 10.82 11.14
CA LYS A 343 -1.38 11.45 9.84
C LYS A 343 -0.22 11.23 8.85
N GLU A 344 1.01 11.56 9.21
CA GLU A 344 2.19 11.43 8.35
C GLU A 344 2.46 9.97 7.98
N CYS A 345 2.28 9.04 8.91
CA CYS A 345 2.40 7.60 8.64
C CYS A 345 1.41 7.13 7.57
N LEU A 346 0.15 7.58 7.62
CA LEU A 346 -0.85 7.21 6.62
C LEU A 346 -0.63 7.93 5.29
N VAL A 347 -0.21 9.20 5.30
CA VAL A 347 0.17 9.95 4.08
C VAL A 347 1.27 9.20 3.33
N THR A 348 2.39 8.93 3.99
CA THR A 348 3.52 8.20 3.39
C THR A 348 3.09 6.81 2.87
N THR A 349 2.22 6.13 3.61
CA THR A 349 1.70 4.82 3.18
C THR A 349 0.85 4.94 1.92
N MET A 350 -0.07 5.91 1.85
CA MET A 350 -0.95 6.11 0.70
C MET A 350 -0.18 6.60 -0.53
N GLU A 351 0.79 7.51 -0.37
CA GLU A 351 1.65 7.97 -1.44
C GLU A 351 2.42 6.81 -2.05
N ARG A 352 3.05 5.97 -1.24
CA ARG A 352 3.74 4.77 -1.70
C ARG A 352 2.82 3.78 -2.42
N ILE A 353 1.60 3.55 -1.90
CA ILE A 353 0.63 2.70 -2.59
C ILE A 353 0.28 3.31 -3.94
N SER A 354 0.12 4.63 -4.00
CA SER A 354 -0.20 5.35 -5.24
C SER A 354 0.95 5.31 -6.24
N ASP A 355 2.18 5.52 -5.80
CA ASP A 355 3.39 5.45 -6.64
C ASP A 355 3.55 4.07 -7.27
N PHE A 356 3.23 3.00 -6.54
CA PHE A 356 3.24 1.64 -7.10
C PHE A 356 2.31 1.50 -8.32
N TYR A 357 1.16 2.19 -8.33
CA TYR A 357 0.25 2.17 -9.48
C TYR A 357 0.66 3.15 -10.58
N GLN A 358 1.33 4.25 -10.24
CA GLN A 358 1.75 5.28 -11.19
C GLN A 358 3.02 4.90 -11.93
N SER A 359 3.96 4.20 -11.31
CA SER A 359 5.23 3.78 -11.92
C SER A 359 5.06 2.89 -13.15
N THR A 360 3.87 2.28 -13.32
CA THR A 360 3.52 1.46 -14.49
C THR A 360 2.99 2.29 -15.68
N ILE A 361 2.65 3.56 -15.52
CA ILE A 361 1.88 4.29 -16.52
C ILE A 361 2.58 5.53 -17.09
N ASP A 362 3.42 6.27 -16.33
CA ASP A 362 4.01 7.53 -16.83
C ASP A 362 5.30 7.95 -16.11
N VAL A 363 6.41 7.94 -16.84
CA VAL A 363 7.72 8.48 -16.38
C VAL A 363 7.71 10.02 -16.23
N LYS A 364 6.65 10.71 -16.63
CA LYS A 364 6.61 12.19 -16.73
C LYS A 364 5.48 12.90 -15.97
N ARG A 365 4.64 12.21 -15.20
CA ARG A 365 3.61 12.92 -14.44
C ARG A 365 4.12 13.45 -13.11
N SER A 366 3.80 14.71 -12.90
CA SER A 366 4.16 15.56 -11.77
C SER A 366 4.03 14.85 -10.42
N GLN A 367 4.98 15.11 -9.52
CA GLN A 367 5.03 14.79 -8.09
C GLN A 367 3.84 15.36 -7.26
N GLN A 368 2.63 15.41 -7.82
CA GLN A 368 1.47 15.87 -7.06
C GLN A 368 0.80 14.69 -6.36
N SER A 369 0.58 14.82 -5.07
CA SER A 369 -0.18 13.86 -4.27
C SER A 369 -1.56 13.60 -4.90
N PRO A 370 -2.01 12.34 -4.99
CA PRO A 370 -3.29 11.96 -5.60
C PRO A 370 -4.51 12.43 -4.76
N PHE A 371 -4.27 12.94 -3.56
CA PHE A 371 -5.27 13.44 -2.64
C PHE A 371 -4.84 14.77 -2.01
N HIS A 372 -5.79 15.51 -1.48
CA HIS A 372 -5.56 16.63 -0.58
C HIS A 372 -6.16 16.34 0.79
N ILE A 373 -5.75 17.12 1.80
CA ILE A 373 -6.20 16.92 3.18
C ILE A 373 -7.25 17.98 3.52
N GLU A 374 -8.36 17.51 4.11
CA GLU A 374 -9.38 18.35 4.71
C GLU A 374 -9.47 18.05 6.21
N TYR A 375 -9.62 19.08 7.02
CA TYR A 375 -9.80 18.95 8.48
C TYR A 375 -11.27 19.04 8.84
N SER A 376 -11.72 18.16 9.76
CA SER A 376 -13.10 18.23 10.25
C SER A 376 -13.30 19.33 11.27
N CYS A 377 -14.53 19.85 11.34
CA CYS A 377 -14.94 20.72 12.43
C CYS A 377 -14.99 19.97 13.78
N SER A 378 -15.17 20.70 14.88
CA SER A 378 -15.30 20.13 16.22
C SER A 378 -16.45 19.11 16.36
N ASN A 379 -17.47 19.18 15.49
CA ASN A 379 -18.60 18.26 15.48
C ASN A 379 -18.37 17.03 14.58
N LEU A 380 -17.19 16.89 13.95
CA LEU A 380 -16.79 15.78 13.06
C LEU A 380 -17.68 15.60 11.83
N LYS A 381 -18.41 16.63 11.39
CA LYS A 381 -19.39 16.55 10.29
C LYS A 381 -19.02 17.36 9.07
N CYS A 382 -18.37 18.50 9.26
CA CYS A 382 -18.01 19.42 8.19
C CYS A 382 -16.51 19.42 7.99
N PHE A 383 -16.06 19.59 6.76
CA PHE A 383 -14.65 19.56 6.40
C PHE A 383 -14.26 20.87 5.71
N ILE A 384 -13.03 21.30 5.91
CA ILE A 384 -12.39 22.46 5.27
C ILE A 384 -11.02 22.04 4.75
N SER A 385 -10.61 22.58 3.61
CA SER A 385 -9.28 22.30 3.06
C SER A 385 -8.16 22.75 4.02
N LYS A 386 -7.02 22.06 3.97
CA LYS A 386 -5.85 22.40 4.77
C LYS A 386 -5.42 23.86 4.52
N GLU A 387 -5.44 24.29 3.26
CA GLU A 387 -5.03 25.63 2.83
C GLU A 387 -5.92 26.71 3.42
N GLU A 388 -7.24 26.52 3.39
CA GLU A 388 -8.21 27.47 3.98
C GLU A 388 -8.15 27.45 5.51
N ALA A 389 -8.01 26.26 6.12
CA ALA A 389 -7.92 26.13 7.58
C ALA A 389 -6.72 26.87 8.17
N LEU A 390 -5.61 26.97 7.45
CA LEU A 390 -4.42 27.71 7.89
C LEU A 390 -4.55 29.23 7.73
N GLN A 391 -5.45 29.70 6.85
CA GLN A 391 -5.64 31.13 6.55
C GLN A 391 -6.74 31.79 7.39
N THR A 392 -7.67 31.00 7.94
CA THR A 392 -8.87 31.52 8.60
C THR A 392 -8.90 31.17 10.10
N LYS A 393 -9.38 32.12 10.94
CA LYS A 393 -9.66 31.81 12.35
C LYS A 393 -11.03 31.18 12.56
N GLU A 394 -11.96 31.53 11.71
CA GLU A 394 -13.34 31.03 11.71
C GLU A 394 -13.78 30.82 10.27
N TRP A 395 -14.61 29.82 10.04
CA TRP A 395 -15.17 29.51 8.73
C TRP A 395 -16.64 29.12 8.84
N VAL A 396 -17.41 29.41 7.81
CA VAL A 396 -18.83 29.06 7.73
C VAL A 396 -18.98 27.80 6.89
N CYS A 397 -19.59 26.79 7.46
CA CYS A 397 -19.87 25.55 6.77
C CYS A 397 -21.05 25.71 5.82
N ASP A 398 -20.88 25.38 4.55
CA ASP A 398 -21.93 25.46 3.53
C ASP A 398 -23.09 24.49 3.79
N GLU A 399 -22.81 23.33 4.38
CA GLU A 399 -23.81 22.29 4.66
C GLU A 399 -24.74 22.69 5.82
N HIS A 400 -24.19 23.25 6.90
CA HIS A 400 -24.96 23.56 8.12
C HIS A 400 -25.15 25.06 8.33
N LYS A 401 -24.48 25.90 7.54
CA LYS A 401 -24.46 27.38 7.70
C LYS A 401 -24.10 27.82 9.12
N GLN A 402 -23.27 27.03 9.79
CA GLN A 402 -22.75 27.31 11.13
C GLN A 402 -21.32 27.82 11.06
N THR A 403 -20.97 28.73 11.95
CA THR A 403 -19.59 29.21 12.10
C THR A 403 -18.81 28.24 12.96
N HIS A 404 -17.67 27.79 12.46
CA HIS A 404 -16.73 26.88 13.15
C HIS A 404 -15.40 27.60 13.39
N GLY A 405 -14.84 27.42 14.58
CA GLY A 405 -13.49 27.91 14.90
C GLY A 405 -12.41 27.00 14.33
N ALA A 406 -11.31 27.59 13.83
CA ALA A 406 -10.18 26.84 13.27
C ALA A 406 -9.14 26.38 14.31
N GLY A 407 -9.27 26.82 15.58
CA GLY A 407 -8.25 26.57 16.62
C GLY A 407 -7.97 25.09 16.91
N HIS A 408 -8.96 24.19 16.71
CA HIS A 408 -8.80 22.77 16.95
C HIS A 408 -8.00 22.05 15.85
N PHE A 409 -7.75 22.70 14.70
CA PHE A 409 -6.89 22.12 13.64
C PHE A 409 -5.41 22.11 14.03
N ALA A 410 -5.01 22.91 15.01
CA ALA A 410 -3.63 22.95 15.50
C ALA A 410 -3.13 21.59 16.01
N VAL A 411 -4.03 20.72 16.47
CA VAL A 411 -3.66 19.35 16.90
C VAL A 411 -3.06 18.51 15.76
N TRP A 412 -3.41 18.82 14.50
CA TRP A 412 -2.91 18.12 13.32
C TRP A 412 -1.63 18.73 12.74
N ASN A 413 -1.25 19.93 13.21
CA ASN A 413 -0.10 20.67 12.71
C ASN A 413 0.75 21.10 13.91
N GLN A 414 1.93 20.51 14.07
CA GLN A 414 2.95 21.12 14.91
C GLN A 414 3.58 22.27 14.12
N ASP A 415 3.51 23.47 14.68
CA ASP A 415 4.08 24.68 14.09
C ASP A 415 5.62 24.59 14.04
N LYS A 416 6.18 23.85 13.10
CA LYS A 416 7.60 23.90 12.73
C LYS A 416 7.85 24.60 11.39
N GLU A 417 6.78 24.96 10.65
CA GLU A 417 6.94 25.65 9.35
C GLU A 417 7.63 27.01 9.47
N LYS A 418 7.56 27.66 10.61
CA LYS A 418 8.26 28.95 10.82
C LYS A 418 9.76 28.81 11.09
N GLU A 419 10.24 27.66 11.53
CA GLU A 419 11.68 27.43 11.75
C GLU A 419 12.38 26.86 10.50
N GLN A 420 11.67 26.20 9.59
CA GLN A 420 12.23 25.63 8.35
C GLN A 420 12.68 26.71 7.35
N GLU A 421 11.91 27.80 7.17
CA GLU A 421 12.31 28.90 6.26
C GLU A 421 13.59 29.62 6.69
N GLN A 422 13.93 29.61 7.98
CA GLN A 422 15.18 30.18 8.48
C GLN A 422 16.39 29.24 8.36
N CYS A 423 16.15 27.93 8.23
CA CYS A 423 17.21 26.93 8.17
C CYS A 423 17.87 26.83 6.77
N GLU A 424 17.16 27.13 5.69
CA GLU A 424 17.68 27.00 4.32
C GLU A 424 18.76 28.03 3.96
N GLN A 425 18.78 29.21 4.58
CA GLN A 425 19.69 30.30 4.21
C GLN A 425 20.97 30.39 5.06
N ASN A 426 21.00 29.94 6.33
CA ASN A 426 22.18 29.99 7.21
C ASN A 426 22.09 29.00 8.38
N CYS A 427 21.86 27.71 8.10
CA CYS A 427 21.70 26.72 9.16
C CYS A 427 23.00 26.46 9.91
N GLN A 428 23.03 26.79 11.20
CA GLN A 428 24.11 26.46 12.14
C GLN A 428 23.88 25.12 12.87
N GLY A 429 22.88 24.33 12.46
CA GLY A 429 22.45 23.12 13.15
C GLY A 429 21.46 23.39 14.28
N LEU A 430 21.08 22.34 15.03
CA LEU A 430 20.22 22.47 16.20
C LEU A 430 20.93 23.27 17.31
N ARG A 431 20.17 24.15 18.00
CA ARG A 431 20.67 24.92 19.15
C ARG A 431 20.97 23.98 20.32
N ASP A 432 21.84 24.41 21.24
CA ASP A 432 22.26 23.61 22.41
C ASP A 432 21.10 23.18 23.32
N ASP A 433 20.06 23.98 23.43
CA ASP A 433 18.83 23.65 24.16
C ASP A 433 18.03 22.53 23.47
N ALA A 434 17.92 22.56 22.14
CA ALA A 434 17.26 21.53 21.34
C ALA A 434 18.08 20.22 21.33
N LEU A 435 19.41 20.30 21.27
CA LEU A 435 20.29 19.11 21.31
C LEU A 435 20.12 18.28 22.58
N ASN A 436 19.72 18.92 23.69
CA ASN A 436 19.48 18.24 24.96
C ASN A 436 18.08 17.62 25.10
N GLN A 437 17.18 17.88 24.15
CA GLN A 437 15.83 17.32 24.15
C GLN A 437 15.80 15.88 23.63
N ILE A 438 14.78 15.14 24.05
CA ILE A 438 14.48 13.80 23.54
C ILE A 438 13.59 14.00 22.29
N PRO A 439 13.98 13.45 21.12
CA PRO A 439 13.19 13.58 19.91
C PRO A 439 11.79 12.99 20.09
N SER A 440 10.77 13.70 19.62
CA SER A 440 9.40 13.22 19.52
C SER A 440 9.23 12.16 18.41
N ASP A 441 8.10 11.48 18.39
CA ASP A 441 7.78 10.50 17.33
C ASP A 441 7.71 11.17 15.95
N VAL A 442 7.19 12.38 15.87
CA VAL A 442 7.10 13.16 14.62
C VAL A 442 8.49 13.53 14.11
N GLU A 443 9.38 13.99 15.00
CA GLU A 443 10.74 14.36 14.63
C GLU A 443 11.55 13.15 14.14
N LEU A 444 11.39 12.00 14.80
CA LEU A 444 12.01 10.75 14.35
C LEU A 444 11.43 10.27 13.02
N GLN A 445 10.13 10.44 12.80
CA GLN A 445 9.49 10.08 11.54
C GLN A 445 10.00 10.95 10.38
N ARG A 446 10.03 12.28 10.55
CA ARG A 446 10.55 13.23 9.55
C ARG A 446 12.01 12.95 9.23
N PHE A 447 12.84 12.84 10.26
CA PHE A 447 14.25 12.51 10.09
C PHE A 447 14.45 11.19 9.34
N SER A 448 13.70 10.13 9.71
CA SER A 448 13.80 8.83 9.05
C SER A 448 13.35 8.88 7.59
N SER A 449 12.35 9.69 7.26
CA SER A 449 11.86 9.85 5.88
C SER A 449 12.82 10.64 5.00
N GLY A 450 13.57 11.59 5.57
CA GLY A 450 14.59 12.36 4.87
C GLY A 450 15.91 11.63 4.62
N CYS A 451 16.11 10.44 5.22
CA CYS A 451 17.33 9.66 5.08
C CYS A 451 17.13 8.42 4.19
N ASP A 452 18.14 8.09 3.39
CA ASP A 452 18.15 6.82 2.67
C ASP A 452 18.41 5.61 3.61
N GLU A 453 18.16 4.40 3.10
CA GLU A 453 18.31 3.15 3.87
C GLU A 453 19.75 2.95 4.38
N SER A 454 20.75 3.21 3.53
CA SER A 454 22.17 3.04 3.85
C SER A 454 22.59 3.96 5.00
N THR A 455 22.12 5.20 4.97
CA THR A 455 22.40 6.20 6.02
C THR A 455 21.79 5.78 7.35
N ILE A 456 20.53 5.34 7.38
CA ILE A 456 19.87 4.88 8.62
C ILE A 456 20.50 3.58 9.13
N GLN A 457 20.90 2.66 8.26
CA GLN A 457 21.60 1.44 8.66
C GLN A 457 22.94 1.75 9.37
N LYS A 458 23.75 2.63 8.77
CA LYS A 458 25.00 3.07 9.38
C LYS A 458 24.77 3.80 10.69
N LEU A 459 23.77 4.71 10.72
CA LEU A 459 23.38 5.43 11.92
C LEU A 459 22.96 4.48 13.05
N ALA A 460 22.16 3.46 12.75
CA ALA A 460 21.74 2.46 13.72
C ALA A 460 22.94 1.74 14.38
N ILE A 461 23.95 1.41 13.59
CA ILE A 461 25.19 0.80 14.07
C ILE A 461 25.96 1.78 14.98
N HIS A 462 26.09 3.04 14.58
CA HIS A 462 26.72 4.09 15.41
C HIS A 462 25.96 4.37 16.71
N LEU A 463 24.64 4.17 16.70
CA LEU A 463 23.78 4.26 17.88
C LEU A 463 23.79 3.00 18.75
N GLY A 464 24.66 2.01 18.43
CA GLY A 464 24.89 0.80 19.22
C GLY A 464 24.02 -0.40 18.86
N MET A 465 23.34 -0.38 17.71
CA MET A 465 22.60 -1.52 17.18
C MET A 465 23.55 -2.48 16.48
N THR A 466 23.36 -3.78 16.65
CA THR A 466 24.11 -4.79 15.91
C THR A 466 23.50 -5.04 14.53
N LEU A 467 24.34 -5.49 13.58
CA LEU A 467 23.85 -5.83 12.23
C LEU A 467 22.74 -6.91 12.28
N LYS A 468 22.83 -7.86 13.21
CA LYS A 468 21.79 -8.88 13.43
C LYS A 468 20.45 -8.29 13.88
N GLU A 469 20.48 -7.25 14.72
CA GLU A 469 19.25 -6.55 15.13
C GLU A 469 18.65 -5.77 13.96
N TRP A 470 19.49 -5.16 13.11
CA TRP A 470 19.06 -4.54 11.86
C TRP A 470 18.37 -5.55 10.93
N GLU A 471 19.06 -6.64 10.59
CA GLU A 471 18.53 -7.71 9.73
C GLU A 471 17.21 -8.29 10.28
N LYS A 472 17.11 -8.42 11.60
CA LYS A 472 15.88 -8.84 12.27
C LYS A 472 14.76 -7.83 12.06
N LEU A 473 15.02 -6.53 12.20
CA LEU A 473 14.01 -5.49 11.99
C LEU A 473 13.59 -5.41 10.52
N VAL A 474 14.51 -5.52 9.57
CA VAL A 474 14.19 -5.62 8.14
C VAL A 474 13.33 -6.85 7.85
N THR A 475 13.60 -7.96 8.52
CA THR A 475 12.78 -9.18 8.41
C THR A 475 11.43 -9.02 9.10
N ASP A 476 11.40 -8.33 10.25
CA ASP A 476 10.20 -8.13 11.05
C ASP A 476 9.26 -7.06 10.44
N TYR A 477 9.80 -6.07 9.74
CA TYR A 477 9.04 -4.98 9.15
C TYR A 477 9.19 -4.98 7.64
N ARG A 478 8.08 -5.12 6.95
CA ARG A 478 8.00 -5.21 5.51
C ARG A 478 8.44 -3.94 4.77
N TRP A 479 8.15 -2.79 5.36
CA TRP A 479 8.38 -1.48 4.77
C TRP A 479 9.64 -0.86 5.35
N ILE A 480 10.60 -0.54 4.49
CA ILE A 480 11.89 0.01 4.93
C ILE A 480 11.73 1.32 5.71
N ASP A 481 10.74 2.16 5.37
CA ASP A 481 10.53 3.41 6.12
C ASP A 481 9.97 3.15 7.51
N ILE A 482 9.18 2.09 7.69
CA ILE A 482 8.75 1.66 9.03
C ILE A 482 9.95 1.10 9.80
N VAL A 483 10.86 0.38 9.13
CA VAL A 483 12.11 -0.09 9.72
C VAL A 483 12.93 1.11 10.19
N LYS A 484 13.16 2.09 9.31
CA LYS A 484 13.92 3.31 9.61
C LYS A 484 13.36 4.03 10.84
N TYR A 485 12.07 4.29 10.85
CA TYR A 485 11.39 4.94 11.99
C TYR A 485 11.47 4.10 13.26
N ARG A 486 11.14 2.81 13.21
CA ARG A 486 11.13 1.92 14.39
C ARG A 486 12.50 1.73 15.00
N ILE A 487 13.55 1.74 14.23
CA ILE A 487 14.94 1.70 14.72
C ILE A 487 15.21 2.89 15.62
N LEU A 488 14.85 4.07 15.19
CA LEU A 488 15.07 5.31 15.93
C LEU A 488 14.20 5.39 17.20
N VAL A 489 12.97 4.94 17.13
CA VAL A 489 12.07 4.83 18.30
C VAL A 489 12.66 3.82 19.31
N ASN A 490 13.05 2.63 18.88
CA ASN A 490 13.65 1.62 19.76
C ASN A 490 14.95 2.11 20.41
N TRP A 491 15.79 2.81 19.63
CA TRP A 491 16.99 3.44 20.15
C TRP A 491 16.66 4.48 21.23
N ARG A 492 15.72 5.40 20.95
CA ARG A 492 15.29 6.42 21.91
C ARG A 492 14.80 5.80 23.22
N GLU A 493 13.94 4.77 23.13
CA GLU A 493 13.35 4.10 24.29
C GLU A 493 14.38 3.34 25.11
N LYS A 494 15.32 2.63 24.47
CA LYS A 494 16.36 1.86 25.17
C LYS A 494 17.41 2.73 25.84
N ASN A 495 17.77 3.86 25.24
CA ASN A 495 18.96 4.62 25.62
C ASN A 495 18.61 6.01 26.18
N SER A 496 17.33 6.36 26.37
CA SER A 496 16.89 7.75 26.66
C SER A 496 17.54 8.74 25.68
N GLY A 497 17.53 8.35 24.39
CA GLY A 497 18.31 9.00 23.33
C GLY A 497 17.87 10.45 23.11
N ARG A 498 18.86 11.35 22.99
CA ARG A 498 18.67 12.78 22.76
C ARG A 498 19.15 13.18 21.37
N PHE A 499 18.75 14.36 20.89
CA PHE A 499 19.24 14.91 19.63
C PHE A 499 20.77 15.02 19.58
N SER A 500 21.43 15.29 20.70
CA SER A 500 22.87 15.32 20.80
C SER A 500 23.55 13.98 20.44
N ASN A 501 22.90 12.87 20.75
CA ASN A 501 23.41 11.54 20.37
C ASN A 501 23.27 11.31 18.86
N LEU A 502 22.15 11.73 18.26
CA LEU A 502 21.95 11.67 16.81
C LEU A 502 22.94 12.57 16.07
N ALA A 503 23.09 13.83 16.53
CA ALA A 503 24.02 14.79 15.94
C ALA A 503 25.46 14.28 15.97
N LYS A 504 25.89 13.69 17.09
CA LYS A 504 27.22 13.07 17.23
C LYS A 504 27.39 11.91 16.27
N ALA A 505 26.42 10.99 16.20
CA ALA A 505 26.50 9.82 15.32
C ALA A 505 26.53 10.24 13.83
N LEU A 506 25.77 11.26 13.43
CA LEU A 506 25.83 11.83 12.07
C LEU A 506 27.19 12.44 11.76
N THR A 507 27.76 13.20 12.72
CA THR A 507 29.11 13.77 12.57
C THR A 507 30.16 12.68 12.42
N ASP A 508 30.09 11.62 13.24
CA ASP A 508 31.00 10.48 13.19
C ASP A 508 30.89 9.71 11.85
N MET A 509 29.78 9.84 11.14
CA MET A 509 29.52 9.25 9.81
C MET A 509 29.84 10.19 8.64
N ASP A 510 30.33 11.39 8.90
CA ASP A 510 30.54 12.46 7.91
C ASP A 510 29.25 12.86 7.16
N VAL A 511 28.09 12.75 7.83
CA VAL A 511 26.78 13.17 7.35
C VAL A 511 26.41 14.51 7.98
N SER A 512 25.84 15.39 7.16
CA SER A 512 25.42 16.73 7.65
C SER A 512 24.37 16.63 8.74
N THR A 513 24.61 17.28 9.88
CA THR A 513 23.64 17.41 10.98
C THR A 513 22.43 18.29 10.60
N HIS A 514 22.45 18.94 9.43
CA HIS A 514 21.32 19.68 8.87
C HIS A 514 20.08 18.81 8.66
N THR A 515 20.26 17.50 8.41
CA THR A 515 19.16 16.53 8.34
C THR A 515 18.31 16.46 9.62
N LEU A 516 18.83 16.89 10.77
CA LEU A 516 18.08 16.96 12.03
C LEU A 516 17.21 18.23 12.14
N CYS A 517 17.41 19.20 11.27
CA CYS A 517 16.67 20.46 11.26
C CYS A 517 15.41 20.36 10.37
N GLN A 518 15.30 19.31 9.58
CA GLN A 518 14.15 19.02 8.74
C GLN A 518 13.08 18.29 9.55
#